data_0acd39e6114bd801e05d6be8e81ceb78
#
_entry.id   0acd39e6114bd801e05d6be8e81ceb78
#
_cell.length_a   1.000
_cell.length_b   1.000
_cell.length_c   1.000
_cell.angle_alpha   90.00
_cell.angle_beta   90.00
_cell.angle_gamma   90.00
#
_symmetry.space_group_name_H-M   'P 1'
#
loop_
_entity.id
_entity.type
_entity.pdbx_description
1 polymer ?
#
loop_
_entity_poly.entity_id
_entity_poly.type
_entity_poly.pdbx_seq_one_letter_code
_entity_poly.pdbx_strand_id
1 'polypeptide(L)'
;GIIVNKTLLAKAGYEITDITNFETLKAVVEDITARKDELGFAAFTSAGMDGSSSWRFTGHVANLEYYYESVDAPELWESCPAELTGAYMDNYRNLMELMFANSTVERTELAAGGFDAAAEFANGEAVFYVNGNWEWSGLSEKGLKAEELAMIPYYCGVEGEDKAGLNSGAENCWAANGDASEEDIQATLDFMYWLVT
;
A
#
# COMPACT_ATOMS: atom_id res chain seq x y z
N GLY A 1 1.30 1.75 -1.94
CA GLY A 1 2.50 0.90 -2.00
C GLY A 1 2.85 0.28 -0.66
N ILE A 2 4.05 -0.23 -0.56
CA ILE A 2 4.58 -0.80 0.68
C ILE A 2 5.72 0.11 1.16
N ILE A 3 5.56 0.68 2.35
CA ILE A 3 6.62 1.46 3.00
C ILE A 3 7.63 0.48 3.60
N VAL A 4 8.91 0.74 3.40
CA VAL A 4 10.01 -0.15 3.80
C VAL A 4 10.95 0.57 4.76
N ASN A 5 11.25 -0.04 5.90
CA ASN A 5 12.32 0.38 6.78
C ASN A 5 13.65 -0.20 6.27
N LYS A 6 14.45 0.63 5.59
CA LYS A 6 15.74 0.22 5.00
C LYS A 6 16.75 -0.24 6.03
N THR A 7 16.69 0.31 7.25
CA THR A 7 17.61 -0.07 8.32
C THR A 7 17.35 -1.50 8.79
N LEU A 8 16.07 -1.88 8.95
CA LEU A 8 15.70 -3.24 9.33
C LEU A 8 15.92 -4.22 8.17
N LEU A 9 15.62 -3.81 6.93
CA LEU A 9 15.87 -4.61 5.74
C LEU A 9 17.37 -4.95 5.63
N ALA A 10 18.25 -3.96 5.83
CA ALA A 10 19.70 -4.16 5.83
C ALA A 10 20.18 -5.07 6.98
N LYS A 11 19.57 -4.98 8.17
CA LYS A 11 19.85 -5.91 9.29
C LYS A 11 19.48 -7.35 8.94
N ALA A 12 18.44 -7.54 8.14
CA ALA A 12 18.06 -8.87 7.63
C ALA A 12 19.00 -9.36 6.50
N GLY A 13 19.87 -8.49 5.98
CA GLY A 13 20.86 -8.84 4.95
C GLY A 13 20.40 -8.53 3.52
N TYR A 14 19.39 -7.66 3.36
CA TYR A 14 18.80 -7.31 2.06
C TYR A 14 18.86 -5.81 1.80
N GLU A 15 18.75 -5.45 0.52
CA GLU A 15 18.59 -4.09 0.04
C GLU A 15 17.29 -3.94 -0.77
N ILE A 16 16.83 -2.71 -1.00
CA ILE A 16 15.62 -2.43 -1.81
C ILE A 16 15.74 -3.04 -3.21
N THR A 17 16.92 -3.02 -3.79
CA THR A 17 17.22 -3.56 -5.12
C THR A 17 17.07 -5.07 -5.25
N ASP A 18 17.00 -5.79 -4.13
CA ASP A 18 16.75 -7.24 -4.11
C ASP A 18 15.27 -7.56 -4.32
N ILE A 19 14.38 -6.56 -4.18
CA ILE A 19 12.92 -6.71 -4.27
C ILE A 19 12.43 -6.08 -5.57
N THR A 20 12.21 -6.88 -6.59
CA THR A 20 11.85 -6.41 -7.94
C THR A 20 10.56 -7.03 -8.50
N ASN A 21 10.02 -8.04 -7.83
CA ASN A 21 8.80 -8.76 -8.20
C ASN A 21 8.27 -9.54 -6.99
N PHE A 22 7.14 -10.21 -7.15
CA PHE A 22 6.50 -10.98 -6.08
C PHE A 22 7.38 -12.11 -5.52
N GLU A 23 8.09 -12.83 -6.38
CA GLU A 23 8.91 -13.96 -5.93
C GLU A 23 10.08 -13.49 -5.05
N THR A 24 10.72 -12.38 -5.43
CA THR A 24 11.79 -11.80 -4.63
C THR A 24 11.27 -11.16 -3.34
N LEU A 25 10.11 -10.47 -3.38
CA LEU A 25 9.44 -9.98 -2.17
C LEU A 25 9.11 -11.13 -1.23
N LYS A 26 8.50 -12.20 -1.75
CA LYS A 26 8.13 -13.39 -0.99
C LYS A 26 9.34 -14.04 -0.33
N ALA A 27 10.42 -14.23 -1.07
CA ALA A 27 11.63 -14.83 -0.53
C ALA A 27 12.20 -14.01 0.65
N VAL A 28 12.25 -12.68 0.52
CA VAL A 28 12.70 -11.78 1.59
C VAL A 28 11.76 -11.84 2.81
N VAL A 29 10.46 -11.79 2.58
CA VAL A 29 9.44 -11.83 3.64
C VAL A 29 9.50 -13.15 4.42
N GLU A 30 9.54 -14.28 3.72
CA GLU A 30 9.58 -15.61 4.33
C GLU A 30 10.88 -15.84 5.11
N ASP A 31 12.03 -15.37 4.60
CA ASP A 31 13.30 -15.44 5.32
C ASP A 31 13.30 -14.60 6.60
N ILE A 32 12.79 -13.36 6.55
CA ILE A 32 12.65 -12.50 7.74
C ILE A 32 11.75 -13.20 8.78
N THR A 33 10.62 -13.75 8.34
CA THR A 33 9.69 -14.46 9.23
C THR A 33 10.33 -15.69 9.85
N ALA A 34 11.09 -16.46 9.09
CA ALA A 34 11.80 -17.65 9.60
C ALA A 34 12.84 -17.29 10.67
N ARG A 35 13.41 -16.09 10.60
CA ARG A 35 14.44 -15.58 11.52
C ARG A 35 13.91 -14.52 12.48
N LYS A 36 12.59 -14.35 12.63
CA LYS A 36 12.01 -13.26 13.43
C LYS A 36 12.52 -13.22 14.86
N ASP A 37 12.73 -14.38 15.48
CA ASP A 37 13.23 -14.47 16.87
C ASP A 37 14.70 -14.04 16.98
N GLU A 38 15.52 -14.31 15.97
CA GLU A 38 16.91 -13.86 15.87
C GLU A 38 17.00 -12.36 15.58
N LEU A 39 16.20 -11.89 14.62
CA LEU A 39 16.21 -10.51 14.14
C LEU A 39 15.53 -9.55 15.12
N GLY A 40 14.55 -10.02 15.89
CA GLY A 40 13.77 -9.24 16.84
C GLY A 40 12.65 -8.41 16.20
N PHE A 41 12.30 -8.69 14.94
CA PHE A 41 11.20 -8.02 14.22
C PHE A 41 10.53 -8.96 13.22
N ALA A 42 9.30 -8.64 12.83
CA ALA A 42 8.53 -9.35 11.82
C ALA A 42 8.73 -8.75 10.41
N ALA A 43 8.20 -9.42 9.39
CA ALA A 43 8.22 -8.87 8.04
C ALA A 43 7.18 -7.74 7.89
N PHE A 44 5.90 -7.98 8.13
CA PHE A 44 4.83 -6.99 7.99
C PHE A 44 4.28 -6.53 9.35
N THR A 45 3.75 -5.30 9.37
CA THR A 45 2.95 -4.78 10.48
C THR A 45 1.59 -5.47 10.56
N SER A 46 0.86 -5.21 11.66
CA SER A 46 -0.51 -5.69 11.89
C SER A 46 -1.59 -5.02 11.03
N ALA A 47 -1.23 -4.14 10.09
CA ALA A 47 -2.19 -3.55 9.16
C ALA A 47 -2.96 -4.66 8.44
N GLY A 48 -4.22 -4.87 8.79
CA GLY A 48 -4.94 -6.09 8.49
C GLY A 48 -6.41 -5.89 8.13
N MET A 49 -7.26 -6.74 8.64
CA MET A 49 -8.67 -6.88 8.24
C MET A 49 -9.65 -6.21 9.22
N ASP A 50 -9.18 -5.50 10.21
CA ASP A 50 -10.07 -4.74 11.11
C ASP A 50 -10.69 -3.54 10.41
N GLY A 51 -11.79 -3.00 10.98
CA GLY A 51 -12.56 -1.92 10.36
C GLY A 51 -11.80 -0.61 10.14
N SER A 52 -10.66 -0.41 10.82
CA SER A 52 -9.84 0.79 10.67
C SER A 52 -8.71 0.64 9.63
N SER A 53 -8.32 -0.59 9.29
CA SER A 53 -7.17 -0.87 8.43
C SER A 53 -7.50 -1.64 7.15
N SER A 54 -8.67 -2.29 7.06
CA SER A 54 -9.06 -3.14 5.94
C SER A 54 -9.14 -2.42 4.58
N TRP A 55 -9.32 -1.11 4.57
CA TRP A 55 -9.32 -0.29 3.34
C TRP A 55 -8.02 -0.42 2.55
N ARG A 56 -6.90 -0.75 3.22
CA ARG A 56 -5.63 -1.01 2.54
C ARG A 56 -5.74 -2.16 1.56
N PHE A 57 -6.49 -3.18 1.91
CA PHE A 57 -6.71 -4.38 1.09
C PHE A 57 -7.93 -4.25 0.18
N THR A 58 -9.06 -3.79 0.70
CA THR A 58 -10.32 -3.68 -0.05
C THR A 58 -10.36 -2.50 -1.03
N GLY A 59 -9.49 -1.52 -0.83
CA GLY A 59 -9.31 -0.37 -1.72
C GLY A 59 -7.99 -0.45 -2.48
N HIS A 60 -6.86 -0.21 -1.80
CA HIS A 60 -5.59 0.03 -2.47
C HIS A 60 -4.98 -1.22 -3.10
N VAL A 61 -4.94 -2.35 -2.38
CA VAL A 61 -4.41 -3.60 -2.96
C VAL A 61 -5.37 -4.16 -4.00
N ALA A 62 -6.69 -4.02 -3.80
CA ALA A 62 -7.69 -4.44 -4.78
C ALA A 62 -7.59 -3.68 -6.12
N ASN A 63 -6.99 -2.48 -6.13
CA ASN A 63 -6.73 -1.76 -7.39
C ASN A 63 -5.79 -2.51 -8.35
N LEU A 64 -5.04 -3.51 -7.88
CA LEU A 64 -4.23 -4.36 -8.76
C LEU A 64 -5.09 -5.13 -9.76
N GLU A 65 -6.22 -5.67 -9.33
CA GLU A 65 -7.18 -6.37 -10.19
C GLU A 65 -7.68 -5.44 -11.30
N TYR A 66 -8.16 -4.24 -10.92
CA TYR A 66 -8.58 -3.21 -11.88
C TYR A 66 -7.48 -2.83 -12.84
N TYR A 67 -6.28 -2.58 -12.33
CA TYR A 67 -5.16 -2.13 -13.14
C TYR A 67 -4.80 -3.16 -14.21
N TYR A 68 -4.59 -4.42 -13.82
CA TYR A 68 -4.15 -5.44 -14.76
C TYR A 68 -5.25 -5.83 -15.76
N GLU A 69 -6.51 -5.91 -15.33
CA GLU A 69 -7.62 -6.12 -16.27
C GLU A 69 -7.74 -4.97 -17.28
N SER A 70 -7.50 -3.74 -16.86
CA SER A 70 -7.57 -2.60 -17.77
C SER A 70 -6.34 -2.49 -18.68
N VAL A 71 -5.19 -3.00 -18.29
CA VAL A 71 -4.03 -3.13 -19.19
C VAL A 71 -4.32 -4.14 -20.30
N ASP A 72 -4.99 -5.24 -19.97
CA ASP A 72 -5.35 -6.28 -20.93
C ASP A 72 -6.52 -5.84 -21.85
N ALA A 73 -7.43 -5.02 -21.34
CA ALA A 73 -8.60 -4.52 -22.05
C ALA A 73 -8.75 -2.99 -21.89
N PRO A 74 -7.91 -2.19 -22.58
CA PRO A 74 -7.89 -0.72 -22.45
C PRO A 74 -9.24 -0.04 -22.68
N GLU A 75 -10.14 -0.67 -23.45
CA GLU A 75 -11.51 -0.19 -23.67
C GLU A 75 -12.34 -0.12 -22.38
N LEU A 76 -11.96 -0.86 -21.34
CA LEU A 76 -12.62 -0.76 -20.03
C LEU A 76 -12.42 0.62 -19.37
N TRP A 77 -11.35 1.34 -19.74
CA TRP A 77 -11.09 2.70 -19.28
C TRP A 77 -11.99 3.76 -19.92
N GLU A 78 -12.51 3.47 -21.12
CA GLU A 78 -13.41 4.40 -21.82
C GLU A 78 -14.84 4.36 -21.24
N SER A 79 -15.18 3.25 -20.59
CA SER A 79 -16.47 3.07 -19.91
C SER A 79 -16.25 2.29 -18.60
N CYS A 80 -16.92 2.69 -17.54
CA CYS A 80 -16.87 1.93 -16.30
C CYS A 80 -17.47 0.54 -16.54
N PRO A 81 -16.73 -0.57 -16.41
CA PRO A 81 -17.27 -1.89 -16.60
C PRO A 81 -18.30 -2.21 -15.51
N ALA A 82 -19.36 -2.93 -15.86
CA ALA A 82 -20.37 -3.36 -14.90
C ALA A 82 -19.85 -4.46 -13.96
N GLU A 83 -18.89 -5.25 -14.41
CA GLU A 83 -18.30 -6.37 -13.69
C GLU A 83 -16.83 -6.50 -14.05
N LEU A 84 -16.01 -6.93 -13.08
CA LEU A 84 -14.65 -7.38 -13.29
C LEU A 84 -14.66 -8.86 -13.71
N THR A 85 -13.67 -9.28 -14.50
CA THR A 85 -13.54 -10.68 -14.92
C THR A 85 -13.01 -11.57 -13.80
N GLY A 86 -12.26 -11.00 -12.87
CA GLY A 86 -11.57 -11.72 -11.81
C GLY A 86 -10.30 -12.43 -12.28
N ALA A 87 -9.76 -12.05 -13.44
CA ALA A 87 -8.60 -12.71 -14.04
C ALA A 87 -7.36 -12.67 -13.13
N TYR A 88 -7.21 -11.63 -12.32
CA TYR A 88 -6.06 -11.41 -11.42
C TYR A 88 -6.38 -11.63 -9.94
N MET A 89 -7.54 -12.22 -9.60
CA MET A 89 -7.94 -12.47 -8.21
C MET A 89 -6.98 -13.38 -7.45
N ASP A 90 -6.34 -14.34 -8.11
CA ASP A 90 -5.35 -15.20 -7.47
C ASP A 90 -4.06 -14.42 -7.16
N ASN A 91 -3.66 -13.50 -8.03
CA ASN A 91 -2.53 -12.61 -7.81
C ASN A 91 -2.79 -11.67 -6.62
N TYR A 92 -3.98 -11.05 -6.56
CA TYR A 92 -4.42 -10.27 -5.41
C TYR A 92 -4.38 -11.08 -4.10
N ARG A 93 -4.93 -12.31 -4.13
CA ARG A 93 -4.91 -13.23 -2.99
C ARG A 93 -3.50 -13.60 -2.56
N ASN A 94 -2.59 -13.85 -3.48
CA ASN A 94 -1.20 -14.19 -3.18
C ASN A 94 -0.53 -13.10 -2.33
N LEU A 95 -0.70 -11.84 -2.69
CA LEU A 95 -0.13 -10.72 -1.94
C LEU A 95 -0.79 -10.59 -0.56
N MET A 96 -2.12 -10.69 -0.47
CA MET A 96 -2.83 -10.67 0.83
C MET A 96 -2.35 -11.79 1.75
N GLU A 97 -2.27 -13.02 1.24
CA GLU A 97 -1.84 -14.18 2.02
C GLU A 97 -0.39 -14.00 2.51
N LEU A 98 0.50 -13.48 1.66
CA LEU A 98 1.87 -13.18 2.05
C LEU A 98 1.92 -12.19 3.22
N MET A 99 1.15 -11.11 3.16
CA MET A 99 1.09 -10.11 4.22
C MET A 99 0.53 -10.69 5.52
N PHE A 100 -0.59 -11.40 5.45
CA PHE A 100 -1.28 -11.92 6.64
C PHE A 100 -0.53 -13.06 7.33
N ALA A 101 0.20 -13.87 6.57
CA ALA A 101 0.98 -14.96 7.14
C ALA A 101 2.28 -14.50 7.81
N ASN A 102 2.74 -13.27 7.54
CA ASN A 102 4.06 -12.79 7.95
C ASN A 102 3.99 -11.47 8.73
N SER A 103 2.90 -11.28 9.47
CA SER A 103 2.62 -10.07 10.26
C SER A 103 3.23 -10.15 11.67
N THR A 104 3.27 -9.01 12.36
CA THR A 104 3.62 -8.89 13.79
C THR A 104 2.68 -9.68 14.69
N VAL A 105 1.42 -9.86 14.27
CA VAL A 105 0.39 -10.61 14.99
C VAL A 105 -0.05 -11.82 14.19
N GLU A 106 -0.62 -12.80 14.90
CA GLU A 106 -1.16 -13.99 14.27
C GLU A 106 -2.32 -13.66 13.32
N ARG A 107 -2.40 -14.37 12.19
CA ARG A 107 -3.42 -14.16 11.17
C ARG A 107 -4.85 -14.08 11.71
N THR A 108 -5.17 -14.91 12.69
CA THR A 108 -6.50 -14.96 13.32
C THR A 108 -6.84 -13.73 14.16
N GLU A 109 -5.84 -12.96 14.54
CA GLU A 109 -5.98 -11.74 15.35
C GLU A 109 -6.11 -10.47 14.48
N LEU A 110 -5.69 -10.51 13.22
CA LEU A 110 -5.71 -9.35 12.31
C LEU A 110 -7.10 -8.69 12.16
N ALA A 111 -8.17 -9.46 12.29
CA ALA A 111 -9.54 -8.95 12.22
C ALA A 111 -10.07 -8.40 13.55
N ALA A 112 -9.39 -8.62 14.66
CA ALA A 112 -9.84 -8.19 15.98
C ALA A 112 -9.74 -6.69 16.19
N GLY A 113 -8.79 -6.03 15.52
CA GLY A 113 -8.53 -4.60 15.66
C GLY A 113 -7.78 -4.23 16.93
N GLY A 114 -7.57 -2.92 17.10
CA GLY A 114 -6.87 -2.38 18.26
C GLY A 114 -5.35 -2.37 18.14
N PHE A 115 -4.80 -2.71 16.99
CA PHE A 115 -3.37 -2.62 16.69
C PHE A 115 -3.02 -1.23 16.13
N ASP A 116 -1.81 -0.75 16.43
CA ASP A 116 -1.25 0.48 15.87
C ASP A 116 -0.08 0.15 14.94
N ALA A 117 -0.40 -0.20 13.69
CA ALA A 117 0.60 -0.57 12.70
C ALA A 117 1.64 0.52 12.42
N ALA A 118 1.28 1.80 12.57
CA ALA A 118 2.22 2.91 12.44
C ALA A 118 3.20 2.97 13.62
N ALA A 119 2.73 2.68 14.83
CA ALA A 119 3.60 2.57 16.00
C ALA A 119 4.52 1.35 15.90
N GLU A 120 4.01 0.18 15.52
CA GLU A 120 4.83 -1.02 15.29
C GLU A 120 5.96 -0.75 14.31
N PHE A 121 5.64 -0.12 13.19
CA PHE A 121 6.63 0.24 12.17
C PHE A 121 7.66 1.25 12.70
N ALA A 122 7.21 2.30 13.38
CA ALA A 122 8.09 3.33 13.95
C ALA A 122 8.98 2.79 15.08
N ASN A 123 8.49 1.83 15.86
CA ASN A 123 9.24 1.15 16.91
C ASN A 123 10.26 0.12 16.37
N GLY A 124 10.22 -0.15 15.07
CA GLY A 124 11.10 -1.14 14.44
C GLY A 124 10.66 -2.59 14.67
N GLU A 125 9.37 -2.82 14.84
CA GLU A 125 8.80 -4.16 15.04
C GLU A 125 8.53 -4.90 13.72
N ALA A 126 8.53 -4.17 12.58
CA ALA A 126 8.36 -4.73 11.25
C ALA A 126 9.14 -3.98 10.18
N VAL A 127 9.52 -4.69 9.10
CA VAL A 127 10.25 -4.14 7.95
C VAL A 127 9.31 -3.44 6.97
N PHE A 128 8.11 -4.00 6.75
CA PHE A 128 7.17 -3.60 5.71
C PHE A 128 5.86 -3.09 6.31
N TYR A 129 5.38 -1.95 5.81
CA TYR A 129 4.12 -1.33 6.20
C TYR A 129 3.29 -0.98 4.97
N VAL A 130 2.16 -1.66 4.80
CA VAL A 130 1.23 -1.40 3.69
C VAL A 130 0.48 -0.10 3.95
N ASN A 131 0.89 0.95 3.28
CA ASN A 131 0.28 2.28 3.41
C ASN A 131 0.71 3.22 2.27
N GLY A 132 0.45 4.49 2.40
CA GLY A 132 0.79 5.53 1.42
C GLY A 132 1.70 6.62 1.99
N ASN A 133 2.11 7.53 1.11
CA ASN A 133 3.01 8.63 1.47
C ASN A 133 2.42 9.64 2.47
N TRP A 134 1.10 9.65 2.67
CA TRP A 134 0.43 10.45 3.70
C TRP A 134 0.85 10.07 5.13
N GLU A 135 1.35 8.86 5.34
CA GLU A 135 1.86 8.40 6.63
C GLU A 135 3.16 9.09 7.05
N TRP A 136 3.84 9.75 6.12
CA TRP A 136 5.12 10.39 6.40
C TRP A 136 5.08 11.35 7.60
N SER A 137 4.04 12.17 7.72
CA SER A 137 3.91 13.09 8.85
C SER A 137 3.92 12.35 10.18
N GLY A 138 3.05 11.33 10.32
CA GLY A 138 2.97 10.54 11.55
C GLY A 138 4.24 9.73 11.86
N LEU A 139 4.89 9.19 10.83
CA LEU A 139 6.14 8.44 11.00
C LEU A 139 7.30 9.37 11.40
N SER A 140 7.39 10.57 10.83
CA SER A 140 8.43 11.55 11.17
C SER A 140 8.25 12.09 12.59
N GLU A 141 7.00 12.31 13.04
CA GLU A 141 6.69 12.69 14.42
C GLU A 141 7.10 11.60 15.42
N LYS A 142 7.07 10.34 15.01
CA LYS A 142 7.56 9.19 15.78
C LYS A 142 9.10 9.00 15.71
N GLY A 143 9.81 9.87 14.99
CA GLY A 143 11.27 9.93 14.96
C GLY A 143 11.95 9.23 13.78
N LEU A 144 11.21 8.66 12.84
CA LEU A 144 11.79 8.09 11.62
C LEU A 144 12.27 9.20 10.67
N LYS A 145 13.35 8.93 9.96
CA LYS A 145 13.94 9.86 9.00
C LYS A 145 13.67 9.39 7.56
N ALA A 146 13.53 10.35 6.65
CA ALA A 146 13.24 10.06 5.25
C ALA A 146 14.29 9.15 4.59
N GLU A 147 15.58 9.34 4.95
CA GLU A 147 16.67 8.50 4.46
C GLU A 147 16.62 7.05 4.92
N GLU A 148 15.86 6.76 5.98
CA GLU A 148 15.67 5.40 6.52
C GLU A 148 14.54 4.65 5.81
N LEU A 149 13.73 5.36 5.02
CA LEU A 149 12.54 4.82 4.39
C LEU A 149 12.69 4.71 2.87
N ALA A 150 11.90 3.81 2.31
CA ALA A 150 11.61 3.71 0.89
C ALA A 150 10.16 3.29 0.68
N MET A 151 9.67 3.37 -0.54
CA MET A 151 8.41 2.74 -0.95
C MET A 151 8.68 1.84 -2.15
N ILE A 152 8.06 0.66 -2.14
CA ILE A 152 8.04 -0.26 -3.27
C ILE A 152 6.61 -0.44 -3.79
N PRO A 153 6.45 -0.82 -5.07
CA PRO A 153 5.16 -1.18 -5.63
C PRO A 153 4.54 -2.38 -4.90
N TYR A 154 3.26 -2.61 -5.14
CA TYR A 154 2.63 -3.88 -4.87
C TYR A 154 3.04 -4.88 -5.95
N TYR A 155 3.74 -5.92 -5.56
CA TYR A 155 4.07 -7.05 -6.41
C TYR A 155 3.15 -8.23 -6.09
N CYS A 156 2.54 -8.84 -7.10
CA CYS A 156 1.52 -9.87 -6.91
C CYS A 156 1.69 -11.10 -7.84
N GLY A 157 2.80 -11.18 -8.57
CA GLY A 157 3.12 -12.31 -9.43
C GLY A 157 2.55 -12.21 -10.84
N VAL A 158 2.27 -11.00 -11.34
CA VAL A 158 1.88 -10.77 -12.73
C VAL A 158 3.12 -10.61 -13.61
N GLU A 159 3.09 -11.16 -14.81
CA GLU A 159 4.19 -11.03 -15.76
C GLU A 159 4.48 -9.55 -16.08
N GLY A 160 5.73 -9.15 -15.99
CA GLY A 160 6.17 -7.77 -16.26
C GLY A 160 6.03 -6.81 -15.09
N GLU A 161 5.64 -7.29 -13.90
CA GLU A 161 5.50 -6.44 -12.69
C GLU A 161 6.82 -5.84 -12.19
N ASP A 162 7.97 -6.31 -12.66
CA ASP A 162 9.28 -5.71 -12.44
C ASP A 162 9.37 -4.25 -12.93
N LYS A 163 8.45 -3.87 -13.82
CA LYS A 163 8.28 -2.50 -14.34
C LYS A 163 7.16 -1.73 -13.67
N ALA A 164 6.50 -2.32 -12.68
CA ALA A 164 5.39 -1.67 -11.98
C ALA A 164 5.86 -0.41 -11.24
N GLY A 165 5.04 0.62 -11.29
CA GLY A 165 5.17 1.83 -10.48
C GLY A 165 4.39 1.74 -9.16
N LEU A 166 4.54 2.76 -8.33
CA LEU A 166 3.67 2.92 -7.18
C LEU A 166 2.24 3.16 -7.62
N ASN A 167 1.27 2.56 -6.91
CA ASN A 167 -0.13 2.89 -7.10
C ASN A 167 -0.35 4.36 -6.72
N SER A 168 -0.79 5.17 -7.66
CA SER A 168 -0.93 6.61 -7.53
C SER A 168 -2.21 7.07 -8.22
N GLY A 169 -2.94 7.98 -7.60
CA GLY A 169 -4.16 8.54 -8.16
C GLY A 169 -4.70 9.71 -7.34
N ALA A 170 -5.71 10.39 -7.88
CA ALA A 170 -6.44 11.44 -7.19
C ALA A 170 -7.58 10.82 -6.39
N GLU A 171 -7.37 10.60 -5.10
CA GLU A 171 -8.40 10.01 -4.22
C GLU A 171 -9.37 11.05 -3.68
N ASN A 172 -8.87 12.27 -3.41
CA ASN A 172 -9.66 13.37 -2.87
C ASN A 172 -9.68 14.50 -3.88
N CYS A 173 -10.85 14.87 -4.32
CA CYS A 173 -11.07 15.94 -5.28
C CYS A 173 -12.01 16.99 -4.69
N TRP A 174 -11.74 18.25 -4.98
CA TRP A 174 -12.73 19.31 -4.80
C TRP A 174 -13.59 19.40 -6.04
N ALA A 175 -14.88 19.62 -5.86
CA ALA A 175 -15.82 19.78 -6.95
C ALA A 175 -16.61 21.07 -6.76
N ALA A 176 -16.77 21.84 -7.84
CA ALA A 176 -17.73 22.91 -7.89
C ALA A 176 -19.11 22.34 -8.21
N ASN A 177 -20.18 22.84 -7.53
CA ASN A 177 -21.53 22.44 -7.85
C ASN A 177 -21.93 22.99 -9.23
N GLY A 178 -22.12 22.11 -10.21
CA GLY A 178 -22.47 22.48 -11.58
C GLY A 178 -23.88 23.09 -11.75
N ASP A 179 -24.74 22.92 -10.75
CA ASP A 179 -26.11 23.49 -10.75
C ASP A 179 -26.20 24.87 -10.05
N ALA A 180 -25.06 25.39 -9.53
CA ALA A 180 -25.00 26.71 -8.95
C ALA A 180 -25.02 27.82 -9.99
N SER A 181 -25.18 29.07 -9.57
CA SER A 181 -25.06 30.23 -10.46
C SER A 181 -23.64 30.31 -11.05
N GLU A 182 -23.51 30.92 -12.24
CA GLU A 182 -22.16 31.15 -12.84
C GLU A 182 -21.24 31.95 -11.92
N GLU A 183 -21.78 32.91 -11.16
CA GLU A 183 -21.06 33.72 -10.19
C GLU A 183 -20.54 32.85 -9.03
N ASP A 184 -21.35 31.94 -8.48
CA ASP A 184 -20.97 31.04 -7.39
C ASP A 184 -19.94 30.00 -7.87
N ILE A 185 -20.10 29.47 -9.09
CA ILE A 185 -19.11 28.56 -9.70
C ILE A 185 -17.77 29.28 -9.83
N GLN A 186 -17.75 30.51 -10.40
CA GLN A 186 -16.51 31.25 -10.56
C GLN A 186 -15.85 31.58 -9.21
N ALA A 187 -16.63 32.00 -8.21
CA ALA A 187 -16.11 32.25 -6.86
C ALA A 187 -15.51 30.99 -6.23
N THR A 188 -16.15 29.83 -6.46
CA THR A 188 -15.64 28.53 -5.99
C THR A 188 -14.31 28.18 -6.65
N LEU A 189 -14.20 28.36 -7.97
CA LEU A 189 -12.97 28.10 -8.72
C LEU A 189 -11.85 29.05 -8.31
N ASP A 190 -12.15 30.34 -8.08
CA ASP A 190 -11.19 31.34 -7.60
C ASP A 190 -10.66 30.95 -6.21
N PHE A 191 -11.54 30.47 -5.32
CA PHE A 191 -11.15 29.97 -4.00
C PHE A 191 -10.27 28.72 -4.10
N MET A 192 -10.64 27.75 -4.95
CA MET A 192 -9.82 26.55 -5.19
C MET A 192 -8.44 26.93 -5.72
N TYR A 193 -8.37 27.88 -6.64
CA TYR A 193 -7.11 28.36 -7.19
C TYR A 193 -6.25 29.01 -6.11
N TRP A 194 -6.86 29.87 -5.28
CA TRP A 194 -6.15 30.52 -4.16
C TRP A 194 -5.58 29.52 -3.14
N LEU A 195 -6.25 28.38 -2.92
CA LEU A 195 -5.76 27.34 -1.99
C LEU A 195 -4.47 26.65 -2.45
N VAL A 196 -4.16 26.68 -3.76
CA VAL A 196 -3.03 25.97 -4.33
C VAL A 196 -1.91 26.88 -4.85
N THR A 197 -2.10 28.19 -4.74
CA THR A 197 -1.12 29.22 -5.16
C THR A 197 -0.59 30.01 -3.99
#